data_5dcfb15b505946451fad9defd7f341f9
#
_entry.id   5dcfb15b505946451fad9defd7f341f9
#
_cell.length_a   1.000
_cell.length_b   1.000
_cell.length_c   1.000
_cell.angle_alpha   90.00
_cell.angle_beta   90.00
_cell.angle_gamma   90.00
#
_symmetry.space_group_name_H-M   'P 1'
#
loop_
_entity.id
_entity.type
_entity.pdbx_description
1 polymer ?
#
loop_
_entity_poly.entity_id
_entity_poly.type
_entity_poly.pdbx_seq_one_letter_code
_entity_poly.pdbx_strand_id
1 'polypeptide(L)'
;MSPVPAAGIFLQMTMTSSLAVRGLLWTILLPGFFAGFLPWRYFGLRNVVIDGGNPRHLLGVAAIAIGVVLLGACFLEFARRAIRTLAPVDPPVLVVQGLYRYVRNPVYLSVTLIVLGEVLLMRSMALRAYWAVWFVAVNLFVIRYEERALRRRFGRAYLRYCATVGRWLPRRPTQEHSGWNS
;
A
#
# COMPACT_ATOMS: atom_id res chain seq x y z
N MET A 1 33.49 -4.86 28.54
CA MET A 1 32.66 -4.92 27.32
C MET A 1 32.90 -6.27 26.67
N SER A 2 31.98 -7.22 26.88
CA SER A 2 32.07 -8.56 26.32
C SER A 2 31.68 -8.51 24.83
N PRO A 3 32.42 -9.14 23.90
CA PRO A 3 32.06 -9.15 22.49
C PRO A 3 30.78 -9.99 22.30
N VAL A 4 29.79 -9.41 21.60
CA VAL A 4 28.57 -10.12 21.22
C VAL A 4 28.99 -11.26 20.26
N PRO A 5 28.58 -12.52 20.50
CA PRO A 5 29.00 -13.64 19.68
C PRO A 5 28.45 -13.49 18.25
N ALA A 6 29.33 -13.67 17.24
CA ALA A 6 29.01 -13.54 15.81
C ALA A 6 27.79 -14.38 15.38
N ALA A 7 27.50 -15.50 16.06
CA ALA A 7 26.33 -16.32 15.85
C ALA A 7 25.00 -15.57 16.14
N GLY A 8 24.99 -14.70 17.15
CA GLY A 8 23.81 -13.88 17.45
C GLY A 8 23.49 -12.84 16.37
N ILE A 9 24.52 -12.26 15.79
CA ILE A 9 24.38 -11.29 14.67
C ILE A 9 23.88 -12.00 13.41
N PHE A 10 24.37 -13.20 13.13
CA PHE A 10 23.95 -13.99 11.96
C PHE A 10 22.49 -14.46 12.07
N LEU A 11 22.05 -14.90 13.24
CA LEU A 11 20.65 -15.26 13.49
C LEU A 11 19.71 -14.04 13.39
N GLN A 12 20.14 -12.89 13.87
CA GLN A 12 19.36 -11.65 13.80
C GLN A 12 19.25 -11.13 12.38
N MET A 13 20.29 -11.26 11.54
CA MET A 13 20.26 -10.91 10.12
C MET A 13 19.34 -11.83 9.32
N THR A 14 19.32 -13.14 9.58
CA THR A 14 18.43 -14.07 8.87
C THR A 14 16.98 -13.89 9.26
N MET A 15 16.67 -13.58 10.51
CA MET A 15 15.29 -13.29 10.96
C MET A 15 14.74 -11.97 10.39
N THR A 16 15.55 -10.91 10.33
CA THR A 16 15.12 -9.62 9.76
C THR A 16 14.95 -9.69 8.24
N SER A 17 15.81 -10.38 7.51
CA SER A 17 15.66 -10.60 6.07
C SER A 17 14.41 -11.43 5.74
N SER A 18 14.11 -12.47 6.52
CA SER A 18 12.90 -13.28 6.33
C SER A 18 11.62 -12.48 6.59
N LEU A 19 11.59 -11.59 7.57
CA LEU A 19 10.45 -10.72 7.86
C LEU A 19 10.23 -9.67 6.77
N ALA A 20 11.30 -9.07 6.25
CA ALA A 20 11.22 -8.11 5.13
C ALA A 20 10.72 -8.77 3.84
N VAL A 21 11.24 -9.96 3.50
CA VAL A 21 10.77 -10.75 2.35
C VAL A 21 9.30 -11.17 2.53
N ARG A 22 8.91 -11.65 3.71
CA ARG A 22 7.51 -11.98 4.00
C ARG A 22 6.60 -10.76 3.88
N GLY A 23 7.00 -9.61 4.42
CA GLY A 23 6.27 -8.35 4.28
C GLY A 23 6.09 -7.95 2.82
N LEU A 24 7.15 -8.02 2.01
CA LEU A 24 7.11 -7.75 0.58
C LEU A 24 6.18 -8.72 -0.16
N LEU A 25 6.27 -10.02 0.13
CA LEU A 25 5.38 -11.02 -0.47
C LEU A 25 3.91 -10.75 -0.14
N TRP A 26 3.57 -10.46 1.11
CA TRP A 26 2.20 -10.12 1.49
C TRP A 26 1.71 -8.84 0.81
N THR A 27 2.59 -7.85 0.64
CA THR A 27 2.27 -6.58 -0.04
C THR A 27 1.98 -6.78 -1.53
N ILE A 28 2.54 -7.82 -2.17
CA ILE A 28 2.28 -8.19 -3.58
C ILE A 28 1.07 -9.11 -3.67
N LEU A 29 1.04 -10.16 -2.84
CA LEU A 29 0.03 -11.21 -2.92
C LEU A 29 -1.38 -10.70 -2.60
N LEU A 30 -1.54 -9.86 -1.56
CA LEU A 30 -2.84 -9.34 -1.19
C LEU A 30 -3.48 -8.47 -2.29
N PRO A 31 -2.80 -7.43 -2.83
CA PRO A 31 -3.35 -6.68 -3.96
C PRO A 31 -3.62 -7.54 -5.19
N GLY A 32 -2.70 -8.41 -5.56
CA GLY A 32 -2.87 -9.34 -6.70
C GLY A 32 -4.06 -10.27 -6.52
N PHE A 33 -4.31 -10.74 -5.30
CA PHE A 33 -5.46 -11.57 -4.99
C PHE A 33 -6.78 -10.78 -5.07
N PHE A 34 -6.86 -9.63 -4.40
CA PHE A 34 -8.11 -8.86 -4.33
C PHE A 34 -8.44 -8.08 -5.59
N ALA A 35 -7.45 -7.49 -6.27
CA ALA A 35 -7.67 -6.71 -7.48
C ALA A 35 -7.35 -7.46 -8.78
N GLY A 36 -6.87 -8.70 -8.72
CA GLY A 36 -6.56 -9.51 -9.89
C GLY A 36 -7.34 -10.80 -9.90
N PHE A 37 -6.92 -11.74 -9.04
CA PHE A 37 -7.43 -13.10 -9.07
C PHE A 37 -8.95 -13.19 -8.83
N LEU A 38 -9.49 -12.53 -7.80
CA LEU A 38 -10.92 -12.59 -7.50
C LEU A 38 -11.80 -12.01 -8.62
N PRO A 39 -11.55 -10.79 -9.16
CA PRO A 39 -12.30 -10.25 -10.28
C PRO A 39 -12.21 -11.13 -11.53
N TRP A 40 -11.02 -11.62 -11.85
CA TRP A 40 -10.82 -12.49 -13.00
C TRP A 40 -11.58 -13.82 -12.86
N ARG A 41 -11.54 -14.45 -11.68
CA ARG A 41 -12.11 -15.80 -11.45
C ARG A 41 -13.62 -15.80 -11.27
N TYR A 42 -14.17 -14.82 -10.55
CA TYR A 42 -15.56 -14.85 -10.11
C TYR A 42 -16.47 -13.83 -10.79
N PHE A 43 -15.92 -12.73 -11.31
CA PHE A 43 -16.73 -11.66 -11.88
C PHE A 43 -16.65 -11.58 -13.42
N GLY A 44 -15.92 -12.47 -14.07
CA GLY A 44 -15.88 -12.56 -15.53
C GLY A 44 -14.99 -11.54 -16.21
N LEU A 45 -14.00 -10.95 -15.52
CA LEU A 45 -13.06 -9.98 -16.09
C LEU A 45 -12.36 -10.48 -17.35
N ARG A 46 -12.15 -11.79 -17.47
CA ARG A 46 -11.56 -12.45 -18.66
C ARG A 46 -12.37 -12.26 -19.96
N ASN A 47 -13.65 -11.93 -19.86
CA ASN A 47 -14.55 -11.83 -21.00
C ASN A 47 -14.86 -10.37 -21.37
N VAL A 48 -14.18 -9.42 -20.77
CA VAL A 48 -14.41 -7.99 -21.04
C VAL A 48 -13.83 -7.60 -22.38
N VAL A 49 -14.69 -7.05 -23.24
CA VAL A 49 -14.29 -6.39 -24.48
C VAL A 49 -14.24 -4.88 -24.23
N ILE A 50 -13.10 -4.28 -24.46
CA ILE A 50 -12.90 -2.85 -24.26
C ILE A 50 -13.36 -2.12 -25.53
N ASP A 51 -14.39 -1.29 -25.40
CA ASP A 51 -14.86 -0.39 -26.45
C ASP A 51 -14.21 0.98 -26.25
N GLY A 52 -13.31 1.35 -27.16
CA GLY A 52 -12.60 2.62 -27.14
C GLY A 52 -13.49 3.85 -27.42
N GLY A 53 -14.69 3.66 -27.98
CA GLY A 53 -15.68 4.73 -28.16
C GLY A 53 -16.52 5.01 -26.91
N ASN A 54 -16.47 4.16 -25.91
CA ASN A 54 -17.25 4.30 -24.69
C ASN A 54 -16.44 5.04 -23.61
N PRO A 55 -16.82 6.28 -23.22
CA PRO A 55 -16.09 7.06 -22.23
C PRO A 55 -15.96 6.37 -20.88
N ARG A 56 -16.93 5.52 -20.52
CA ARG A 56 -16.88 4.73 -19.30
C ARG A 56 -15.77 3.68 -19.33
N HIS A 57 -15.55 3.02 -20.48
CA HIS A 57 -14.45 2.06 -20.64
C HIS A 57 -13.10 2.77 -20.59
N LEU A 58 -12.99 3.96 -21.22
CA LEU A 58 -11.78 4.78 -21.13
C LEU A 58 -11.46 5.19 -19.68
N LEU A 59 -12.46 5.64 -18.92
CA LEU A 59 -12.29 5.95 -17.49
C LEU A 59 -11.91 4.70 -16.67
N GLY A 60 -12.47 3.54 -16.99
CA GLY A 60 -12.14 2.28 -16.34
C GLY A 60 -10.69 1.88 -16.57
N VAL A 61 -10.23 1.92 -17.84
CA VAL A 61 -8.83 1.66 -18.20
C VAL A 61 -7.89 2.65 -17.52
N ALA A 62 -8.23 3.94 -17.54
CA ALA A 62 -7.43 4.97 -16.89
C ALA A 62 -7.31 4.75 -15.38
N ALA A 63 -8.41 4.40 -14.71
CA ALA A 63 -8.40 4.09 -13.27
C ALA A 63 -7.52 2.87 -12.94
N ILE A 64 -7.60 1.80 -13.76
CA ILE A 64 -6.73 0.63 -13.62
C ILE A 64 -5.27 1.02 -13.83
N ALA A 65 -4.95 1.75 -14.90
CA ALA A 65 -3.59 2.16 -15.21
C ALA A 65 -2.98 3.02 -14.08
N ILE A 66 -3.73 4.01 -13.58
CA ILE A 66 -3.31 4.84 -12.44
C ILE A 66 -3.08 3.96 -11.20
N GLY A 67 -4.01 3.07 -10.88
CA GLY A 67 -3.90 2.16 -9.74
C GLY A 67 -2.67 1.25 -9.83
N VAL A 68 -2.39 0.69 -11.02
CA VAL A 68 -1.22 -0.17 -11.26
C VAL A 68 0.08 0.63 -11.12
N VAL A 69 0.16 1.84 -11.67
CA VAL A 69 1.33 2.72 -11.55
C VAL A 69 1.59 3.08 -10.08
N LEU A 70 0.55 3.47 -9.33
CA LEU A 70 0.67 3.78 -7.91
C LEU A 70 1.11 2.56 -7.09
N LEU A 71 0.55 1.39 -7.40
CA LEU A 71 0.92 0.14 -6.73
C LEU A 71 2.38 -0.23 -7.01
N GLY A 72 2.81 -0.13 -8.27
CA GLY A 72 4.19 -0.33 -8.68
C GLY A 72 5.16 0.63 -7.97
N ALA A 73 4.79 1.91 -7.84
CA ALA A 73 5.58 2.89 -7.10
C ALA A 73 5.70 2.52 -5.61
N CYS A 74 4.61 2.01 -4.99
CA CYS A 74 4.66 1.49 -3.62
C CYS A 74 5.62 0.30 -3.49
N PHE A 75 5.58 -0.64 -4.44
CA PHE A 75 6.50 -1.79 -4.43
C PHE A 75 7.95 -1.39 -4.57
N LEU A 76 8.25 -0.48 -5.48
CA LEU A 76 9.61 0.05 -5.65
C LEU A 76 10.11 0.72 -4.37
N GLU A 77 9.26 1.46 -3.69
CA GLU A 77 9.61 2.09 -2.42
C GLU A 77 9.87 1.05 -1.32
N PHE A 78 9.05 0.01 -1.22
CA PHE A 78 9.28 -1.11 -0.29
C PHE A 78 10.53 -1.90 -0.63
N ALA A 79 10.77 -2.21 -1.92
CA ALA A 79 11.96 -2.93 -2.36
C ALA A 79 13.24 -2.16 -2.04
N ARG A 80 13.27 -0.85 -2.33
CA ARG A 80 14.40 0.03 -2.00
C ARG A 80 14.69 0.05 -0.50
N ARG A 81 13.67 -0.04 0.34
CA ARG A 81 13.81 -0.07 1.81
C ARG A 81 14.25 -1.42 2.31
N ALA A 82 13.68 -2.51 1.79
CA ALA A 82 14.11 -3.86 2.12
C ALA A 82 15.62 -4.03 1.88
N ILE A 83 16.14 -3.47 0.77
CA ILE A 83 17.59 -3.47 0.47
C ILE A 83 18.37 -2.61 1.46
N ARG A 84 17.84 -1.46 1.93
CA ARG A 84 18.49 -0.58 2.91
C ARG A 84 18.45 -1.13 4.33
N THR A 85 17.38 -1.83 4.72
CA THR A 85 17.22 -2.44 6.06
C THR A 85 18.04 -3.71 6.25
N LEU A 86 18.75 -4.17 5.24
CA LEU A 86 19.83 -5.16 5.38
C LEU A 86 21.05 -4.58 6.11
N ALA A 87 21.10 -3.26 6.32
CA ALA A 87 22.09 -2.63 7.20
C ALA A 87 21.60 -2.75 8.68
N PRO A 88 22.46 -3.25 9.60
CA PRO A 88 22.01 -3.71 10.94
C PRO A 88 21.73 -2.61 11.98
N VAL A 89 21.52 -1.35 11.62
CA VAL A 89 21.64 -0.24 12.57
C VAL A 89 20.43 0.72 12.65
N ASP A 90 19.37 0.58 11.85
CA ASP A 90 18.29 1.56 11.90
C ASP A 90 17.11 1.12 12.80
N PRO A 91 16.74 1.94 13.82
CA PRO A 91 15.49 1.74 14.55
C PRO A 91 14.29 1.83 13.58
N PRO A 92 13.18 1.18 13.88
CA PRO A 92 12.00 1.21 13.01
C PRO A 92 11.47 2.64 12.89
N VAL A 93 11.77 3.28 11.78
CA VAL A 93 11.40 4.68 11.50
C VAL A 93 10.03 4.72 10.81
N LEU A 94 9.22 5.73 11.18
CA LEU A 94 7.96 6.00 10.50
C LEU A 94 8.23 6.39 9.04
N VAL A 95 7.61 5.64 8.13
CA VAL A 95 7.80 5.83 6.70
C VAL A 95 6.97 7.03 6.20
N VAL A 96 7.63 8.13 5.88
CA VAL A 96 7.01 9.37 5.39
C VAL A 96 7.55 9.80 4.01
N GLN A 97 8.15 8.88 3.25
CA GLN A 97 8.79 9.17 1.95
C GLN A 97 7.97 8.64 0.76
N GLY A 98 8.30 9.09 -0.45
CA GLY A 98 7.62 8.65 -1.66
C GLY A 98 6.14 9.05 -1.66
N LEU A 99 5.25 8.13 -2.03
CA LEU A 99 3.80 8.33 -2.06
C LEU A 99 3.19 8.59 -0.66
N TYR A 100 3.85 8.11 0.40
CA TYR A 100 3.42 8.33 1.79
C TYR A 100 3.53 9.79 2.25
N ARG A 101 4.19 10.65 1.48
CA ARG A 101 4.18 12.12 1.71
C ARG A 101 2.86 12.77 1.33
N TYR A 102 2.09 12.17 0.45
CA TYR A 102 0.86 12.71 -0.10
C TYR A 102 -0.39 12.04 0.49
N VAL A 103 -0.34 10.73 0.66
CA VAL A 103 -1.44 9.92 1.17
C VAL A 103 -0.91 8.84 2.12
N ARG A 104 -1.64 8.60 3.24
CA ARG A 104 -1.18 7.65 4.26
C ARG A 104 -1.30 6.18 3.83
N ASN A 105 -2.25 5.86 2.95
CA ASN A 105 -2.59 4.49 2.56
C ASN A 105 -2.52 4.28 1.04
N PRO A 106 -1.36 4.51 0.39
CA PRO A 106 -1.28 4.48 -1.07
C PRO A 106 -1.52 3.09 -1.67
N VAL A 107 -1.15 2.01 -0.99
CA VAL A 107 -1.38 0.62 -1.44
C VAL A 107 -2.88 0.32 -1.51
N TYR A 108 -3.63 0.62 -0.45
CA TYR A 108 -5.08 0.39 -0.44
C TYR A 108 -5.81 1.28 -1.45
N LEU A 109 -5.35 2.53 -1.63
CA LEU A 109 -5.88 3.43 -2.65
C LEU A 109 -5.67 2.86 -4.04
N SER A 110 -4.50 2.31 -4.33
CA SER A 110 -4.17 1.67 -5.61
C SER A 110 -5.11 0.51 -5.92
N VAL A 111 -5.30 -0.40 -4.96
CA VAL A 111 -6.22 -1.55 -5.10
C VAL A 111 -7.66 -1.07 -5.33
N THR A 112 -8.09 -0.06 -4.55
CA THR A 112 -9.43 0.51 -4.68
C THR A 112 -9.67 1.11 -6.06
N LEU A 113 -8.67 1.79 -6.65
CA LEU A 113 -8.73 2.35 -8.00
C LEU A 113 -8.77 1.25 -9.07
N ILE A 114 -7.98 0.18 -8.92
CA ILE A 114 -7.98 -0.95 -9.86
C ILE A 114 -9.37 -1.58 -9.88
N VAL A 115 -9.91 -1.95 -8.73
CA VAL A 115 -11.23 -2.59 -8.65
C VAL A 115 -12.35 -1.63 -9.11
N LEU A 116 -12.23 -0.32 -8.84
CA LEU A 116 -13.16 0.67 -9.39
C LEU A 116 -13.13 0.71 -10.92
N GLY A 117 -11.95 0.64 -11.51
CA GLY A 117 -11.79 0.57 -12.96
C GLY A 117 -12.45 -0.68 -13.54
N GLU A 118 -12.31 -1.83 -12.90
CA GLU A 118 -12.99 -3.08 -13.28
C GLU A 118 -14.52 -2.95 -13.18
N VAL A 119 -15.04 -2.29 -12.13
CA VAL A 119 -16.46 -1.96 -12.00
C VAL A 119 -16.95 -1.10 -13.17
N LEU A 120 -16.13 -0.14 -13.62
CA LEU A 120 -16.46 0.70 -14.76
C LEU A 120 -16.48 -0.10 -16.07
N LEU A 121 -15.61 -1.08 -16.24
CA LEU A 121 -15.57 -1.94 -17.43
C LEU A 121 -16.76 -2.89 -17.48
N MET A 122 -17.17 -3.49 -16.39
CA MET A 122 -18.00 -4.70 -16.38
C MET A 122 -19.46 -4.49 -16.03
N ARG A 123 -20.06 -3.42 -15.83
CA ARG A 123 -21.50 -3.25 -15.47
C ARG A 123 -22.09 -4.29 -14.47
N SER A 124 -21.26 -5.01 -13.73
CA SER A 124 -21.67 -6.05 -12.80
C SER A 124 -22.11 -5.47 -11.46
N MET A 125 -23.33 -5.79 -11.01
CA MET A 125 -23.80 -5.43 -9.66
C MET A 125 -23.01 -6.12 -8.58
N ALA A 126 -22.65 -7.40 -8.80
CA ALA A 126 -21.84 -8.15 -7.85
C ALA A 126 -20.44 -7.54 -7.67
N LEU A 127 -19.80 -7.07 -8.75
CA LEU A 127 -18.50 -6.40 -8.66
C LEU A 127 -18.61 -5.02 -7.99
N ARG A 128 -19.71 -4.29 -8.19
CA ARG A 128 -19.98 -3.03 -7.44
C ARG A 128 -20.14 -3.29 -5.95
N ALA A 129 -20.90 -4.32 -5.58
CA ALA A 129 -21.05 -4.73 -4.19
C ALA A 129 -19.70 -5.16 -3.59
N TYR A 130 -18.90 -5.94 -4.33
CA TYR A 130 -17.55 -6.33 -3.95
C TYR A 130 -16.65 -5.11 -3.67
N TRP A 131 -16.63 -4.13 -4.60
CA TRP A 131 -15.87 -2.90 -4.41
C TRP A 131 -16.31 -2.11 -3.17
N ALA A 132 -17.62 -1.99 -2.94
CA ALA A 132 -18.16 -1.29 -1.76
C ALA A 132 -17.76 -2.01 -0.47
N VAL A 133 -17.92 -3.34 -0.42
CA VAL A 133 -17.51 -4.16 0.73
C VAL A 133 -16.00 -4.04 0.98
N TRP A 134 -15.19 -4.14 -0.08
CA TRP A 134 -13.74 -3.94 -0.01
C TRP A 134 -13.40 -2.57 0.61
N PHE A 135 -13.99 -1.49 0.08
CA PHE A 135 -13.72 -0.14 0.57
C PHE A 135 -14.09 0.04 2.04
N VAL A 136 -15.25 -0.47 2.46
CA VAL A 136 -15.69 -0.43 3.86
C VAL A 136 -14.75 -1.25 4.74
N ALA A 137 -14.41 -2.47 4.34
CA ALA A 137 -13.54 -3.36 5.10
C ALA A 137 -12.16 -2.75 5.32
N VAL A 138 -11.55 -2.20 4.26
CA VAL A 138 -10.25 -1.52 4.33
C VAL A 138 -10.31 -0.28 5.23
N ASN A 139 -11.37 0.53 5.12
CA ASN A 139 -11.54 1.69 6.00
C ASN A 139 -11.60 1.27 7.48
N LEU A 140 -12.40 0.26 7.79
CA LEU A 140 -12.52 -0.25 9.16
C LEU A 140 -11.19 -0.82 9.67
N PHE A 141 -10.48 -1.57 8.83
CA PHE A 141 -9.17 -2.14 9.17
C PHE A 141 -8.15 -1.04 9.46
N VAL A 142 -8.03 -0.05 8.57
CA VAL A 142 -7.09 1.07 8.73
C VAL A 142 -7.40 1.85 10.01
N ILE A 143 -8.67 2.24 10.22
CA ILE A 143 -9.05 3.09 11.36
C ILE A 143 -8.94 2.33 12.69
N ARG A 144 -9.39 1.08 12.73
CA ARG A 144 -9.51 0.34 13.99
C ARG A 144 -8.24 -0.42 14.37
N TYR A 145 -7.46 -0.83 13.40
CA TYR A 145 -6.28 -1.65 13.64
C TYR A 145 -4.97 -0.92 13.29
N GLU A 146 -4.77 -0.55 12.04
CA GLU A 146 -3.48 -0.04 11.55
C GLU A 146 -3.10 1.31 12.18
N GLU A 147 -4.00 2.30 12.15
CA GLU A 147 -3.72 3.62 12.77
C GLU A 147 -3.51 3.52 14.27
N ARG A 148 -4.23 2.61 14.96
CA ARG A 148 -4.03 2.40 16.40
C ARG A 148 -2.67 1.79 16.69
N ALA A 149 -2.24 0.80 15.90
CA ALA A 149 -0.92 0.17 16.02
C ALA A 149 0.20 1.18 15.77
N LEU A 150 0.09 2.00 14.73
CA LEU A 150 1.04 3.05 14.41
C LEU A 150 1.11 4.15 15.48
N ARG A 151 -0.03 4.56 16.04
CA ARG A 151 -0.07 5.51 17.18
C ARG A 151 0.63 4.96 18.41
N ARG A 152 0.42 3.68 18.74
CA ARG A 152 1.10 3.05 19.87
C ARG A 152 2.60 2.95 19.65
N ARG A 153 3.03 2.68 18.42
CA ARG A 153 4.45 2.47 18.08
C ARG A 153 5.23 3.76 17.94
N PHE A 154 4.66 4.80 17.30
CA PHE A 154 5.35 6.02 16.93
C PHE A 154 4.87 7.28 17.68
N GLY A 155 3.83 7.19 18.50
CA GLY A 155 3.36 8.25 19.38
C GLY A 155 3.13 9.59 18.69
N ARG A 156 3.81 10.62 19.20
CA ARG A 156 3.68 12.00 18.71
C ARG A 156 4.14 12.18 17.25
N ALA A 157 5.12 11.41 16.77
CA ALA A 157 5.58 11.46 15.40
C ALA A 157 4.44 11.07 14.43
N TYR A 158 3.71 9.99 14.73
CA TYR A 158 2.57 9.58 13.93
C TYR A 158 1.41 10.59 13.98
N LEU A 159 1.14 11.21 15.12
CA LEU A 159 0.09 12.24 15.22
C LEU A 159 0.40 13.47 14.35
N ARG A 160 1.64 13.94 14.34
CA ARG A 160 2.10 15.01 13.45
C ARG A 160 1.92 14.61 11.98
N TYR A 161 2.33 13.40 11.61
CA TYR A 161 2.14 12.87 10.27
C TYR A 161 0.66 12.85 9.87
N CYS A 162 -0.25 12.44 10.75
CA CYS A 162 -1.69 12.47 10.51
C CYS A 162 -2.26 13.86 10.30
N ALA A 163 -1.69 14.89 10.93
CA ALA A 163 -2.13 16.28 10.78
C ALA A 163 -1.78 16.84 9.39
N THR A 164 -0.66 16.42 8.82
CA THR A 164 -0.14 16.94 7.54
C THR A 164 -0.53 16.13 6.32
N VAL A 165 -0.70 14.80 6.47
CA VAL A 165 -0.97 13.88 5.34
C VAL A 165 -2.39 13.31 5.43
N GLY A 166 -3.14 13.37 4.32
CA GLY A 166 -4.49 12.82 4.25
C GLY A 166 -4.51 11.28 4.27
N ARG A 167 -5.63 10.70 4.75
CA ARG A 167 -5.78 9.23 4.78
C ARG A 167 -5.95 8.65 3.39
N TRP A 168 -6.81 9.24 2.57
CA TRP A 168 -7.21 8.78 1.24
C TRP A 168 -7.00 9.83 0.16
N LEU A 169 -7.20 11.10 0.48
CA LEU A 169 -7.03 12.19 -0.46
C LEU A 169 -5.63 12.78 -0.33
N PRO A 170 -4.91 12.95 -1.45
CA PRO A 170 -3.59 13.58 -1.43
C PRO A 170 -3.68 14.99 -0.88
N ARG A 171 -2.76 15.33 0.03
CA ARG A 171 -2.51 16.69 0.49
C ARG A 171 -1.13 17.11 0.01
N ARG A 172 -0.96 18.39 -0.37
CA ARG A 172 0.35 18.91 -0.71
C ARG A 172 1.25 18.86 0.54
N PRO A 173 2.48 18.34 0.42
CA PRO A 173 3.43 18.36 1.53
C PRO A 173 3.68 19.82 1.93
N THR A 174 3.47 20.15 3.18
CA THR A 174 3.91 21.44 3.75
C THR A 174 5.44 21.40 3.88
N GLN A 175 6.13 22.51 3.68
CA GLN A 175 7.62 22.59 3.65
C GLN A 175 8.31 22.17 4.97
N GLU A 176 7.58 21.97 6.04
CA GLU A 176 8.10 21.51 7.33
C GLU A 176 8.63 20.06 7.34
N HIS A 177 8.53 19.33 6.21
CA HIS A 177 9.00 17.94 6.13
C HIS A 177 10.51 17.78 5.99
N SER A 178 11.28 18.86 5.83
CA SER A 178 12.74 18.80 5.71
C SER A 178 13.46 18.43 7.03
N GLY A 179 12.78 18.53 8.17
CA GLY A 179 13.33 18.25 9.50
C GLY A 179 13.15 16.81 10.03
N TRP A 180 12.62 15.86 9.24
CA TRP A 180 12.35 14.49 9.71
C TRP A 180 13.56 13.55 9.62
N ASN A 181 14.65 13.99 9.01
CA ASN A 181 15.87 13.20 8.77
C ASN A 181 17.07 13.63 9.64
N SER A 182 16.85 14.47 10.64
CA SER A 182 17.89 14.85 11.62
C SER A 182 17.67 14.20 12.98
#